data_1aaa43bd186e4d6268b73c3af90819f0
#
_entry.id   1aaa43bd186e4d6268b73c3af90819f0
#
_cell.length_a   1.000
_cell.length_b   1.000
_cell.length_c   1.000
_cell.angle_alpha   90.00
_cell.angle_beta   90.00
_cell.angle_gamma   90.00
#
_symmetry.space_group_name_H-M   'P 1'
#
loop_
_entity.id
_entity.type
_entity.pdbx_description
1 polymer ?
#
loop_
_entity_poly.entity_id
_entity_poly.type
_entity_poly.pdbx_seq_one_letter_code
_entity_poly.pdbx_strand_id
1 'polypeptide(L)'
;MYTPGCHLLCHDDVIGSRRVSWILYLLDPDIPWKPEWGGALRLYPTEILTNKDGNEAKMPKPDFSVSIPPAWNQLSFFTVQPGESFHDVEEVYRRHMDEMEVEDGGRVRMAISGWFHIPQEGEEGYEEGLEAKFAERSSLAQLQGGKADAFDLPQPQWMGHSQPSGKEPDEEEDELTTTDIDFLLKYLNPNYLTPDTVEELSALFSDESSLQLSSFLSIEFSARLRIYLEPKDQESTPAIPAHPAAKTQTTGVARPPHKHRFLFRQPLTSAPVLPAADTATTPYDELVDVLFPHPAFRKWLALSTGLSLTRTNILARRFRRGMDYSLATAYEDAAPQLEICLGITPSSGWGEDAGAEEAQGPKPDPDPDDPVGGYEMYMAADEHEHEDEHEHNAEAAATHTGAGQRRKTKADPAVYKSSAEDEDDGVLFTMPAGWNSLSAVLRDRGVLRFVKYVSRAARGDRWDVCAEFGVEFGEGNDEEGDDEEGDGEEDDDEEGGDEEEEKGDEEDGEGDEEDDEEYDSEMR
;
A
#
# COMPACT_ATOMS: atom_id res chain seq x y z
N MET A 1 -21.41 -15.37 -7.02
CA MET A 1 -21.43 -15.44 -8.49
C MET A 1 -20.38 -14.47 -9.02
N TYR A 2 -19.54 -14.89 -9.96
CA TYR A 2 -18.53 -14.06 -10.60
C TYR A 2 -18.87 -13.93 -12.08
N THR A 3 -18.95 -12.72 -12.56
CA THR A 3 -19.13 -12.36 -13.98
C THR A 3 -17.83 -11.85 -14.56
N PRO A 4 -17.71 -11.61 -15.87
CA PRO A 4 -16.50 -11.05 -16.46
C PRO A 4 -16.02 -9.77 -15.75
N GLY A 5 -14.73 -9.76 -15.39
CA GLY A 5 -14.09 -8.72 -14.58
C GLY A 5 -14.03 -9.02 -13.08
N CYS A 6 -14.90 -9.91 -12.56
CA CYS A 6 -14.86 -10.29 -11.13
C CYS A 6 -13.65 -11.16 -10.79
N HIS A 7 -13.04 -10.89 -9.67
CA HIS A 7 -11.91 -11.63 -9.10
C HIS A 7 -11.95 -11.54 -7.56
N LEU A 8 -11.07 -12.28 -6.88
CA LEU A 8 -10.84 -12.14 -5.45
C LEU A 8 -9.34 -12.19 -5.21
N LEU A 9 -8.81 -11.18 -4.51
CA LEU A 9 -7.38 -11.03 -4.28
C LEU A 9 -6.86 -12.07 -3.27
N CYS A 10 -5.53 -12.23 -3.22
CA CYS A 10 -4.87 -13.20 -2.36
C CYS A 10 -5.19 -12.95 -0.87
N HIS A 11 -5.64 -14.00 -0.17
CA HIS A 11 -6.00 -14.00 1.25
C HIS A 11 -5.88 -15.43 1.80
N ASP A 12 -6.04 -15.62 3.11
CA ASP A 12 -5.91 -16.92 3.78
C ASP A 12 -7.20 -17.47 4.42
N ASP A 13 -8.33 -16.76 4.29
CA ASP A 13 -9.64 -17.10 4.88
C ASP A 13 -9.67 -17.14 6.42
N VAL A 14 -8.61 -16.73 7.09
CA VAL A 14 -8.52 -16.79 8.56
C VAL A 14 -9.33 -15.65 9.19
N ILE A 15 -10.62 -15.91 9.37
CA ILE A 15 -11.58 -14.99 9.99
C ILE A 15 -12.41 -15.79 11.00
N GLY A 16 -12.37 -15.38 12.27
CA GLY A 16 -13.08 -16.04 13.34
C GLY A 16 -12.72 -17.53 13.47
N SER A 17 -13.72 -18.36 13.61
CA SER A 17 -13.59 -19.79 13.87
C SER A 17 -13.50 -20.68 12.60
N ARG A 18 -13.31 -20.12 11.40
CA ARG A 18 -13.23 -20.88 10.15
C ARG A 18 -12.07 -21.87 10.17
N ARG A 19 -12.34 -23.13 9.74
CA ARG A 19 -11.32 -24.19 9.74
C ARG A 19 -11.15 -24.93 8.41
N VAL A 20 -12.23 -25.13 7.66
CA VAL A 20 -12.17 -25.73 6.33
C VAL A 20 -13.04 -24.90 5.41
N SER A 21 -12.44 -24.36 4.34
CA SER A 21 -13.16 -23.69 3.26
C SER A 21 -13.59 -24.71 2.20
N TRP A 22 -14.80 -24.58 1.68
CA TRP A 22 -15.29 -25.43 0.62
C TRP A 22 -16.04 -24.61 -0.45
N ILE A 23 -15.96 -25.05 -1.70
CA ILE A 23 -16.57 -24.42 -2.87
C ILE A 23 -17.19 -25.50 -3.74
N LEU A 24 -18.52 -25.44 -3.93
CA LEU A 24 -19.24 -26.28 -4.88
C LEU A 24 -19.58 -25.46 -6.12
N TYR A 25 -19.04 -25.83 -7.27
CA TYR A 25 -19.28 -25.13 -8.52
C TYR A 25 -20.57 -25.62 -9.20
N LEU A 26 -21.41 -24.68 -9.61
CA LEU A 26 -22.70 -24.87 -10.24
C LEU A 26 -22.71 -24.20 -11.61
N LEU A 27 -21.82 -24.61 -12.47
CA LEU A 27 -21.69 -24.10 -13.84
C LEU A 27 -22.75 -24.74 -14.76
N ASP A 28 -22.85 -24.27 -16.00
CA ASP A 28 -23.67 -24.88 -17.00
C ASP A 28 -23.12 -26.25 -17.38
N PRO A 29 -23.92 -27.35 -17.23
CA PRO A 29 -23.46 -28.69 -17.58
C PRO A 29 -23.28 -28.89 -19.10
N ASP A 30 -23.98 -28.11 -19.92
CA ASP A 30 -23.95 -28.23 -21.38
C ASP A 30 -22.86 -27.38 -22.02
N ILE A 31 -22.33 -26.39 -21.28
CA ILE A 31 -21.27 -25.49 -21.70
C ILE A 31 -20.07 -25.64 -20.77
N PRO A 32 -19.15 -26.60 -21.04
CA PRO A 32 -17.99 -26.80 -20.18
C PRO A 32 -17.11 -25.54 -20.07
N TRP A 33 -16.73 -25.19 -18.84
CA TRP A 33 -15.84 -24.06 -18.59
C TRP A 33 -14.47 -24.28 -19.21
N LYS A 34 -13.97 -23.26 -19.89
CA LYS A 34 -12.64 -23.30 -20.49
C LYS A 34 -11.63 -22.57 -19.61
N PRO A 35 -10.42 -23.11 -19.38
CA PRO A 35 -9.37 -22.44 -18.61
C PRO A 35 -9.03 -21.04 -19.14
N GLU A 36 -9.17 -20.79 -20.44
CA GLU A 36 -8.91 -19.52 -21.11
C GLU A 36 -9.90 -18.42 -20.72
N TRP A 37 -11.00 -18.78 -20.05
CA TRP A 37 -11.98 -17.82 -19.52
C TRP A 37 -11.61 -17.29 -18.12
N GLY A 38 -10.52 -17.80 -17.51
CA GLY A 38 -10.10 -17.45 -16.17
C GLY A 38 -11.00 -18.06 -15.08
N GLY A 39 -11.11 -17.39 -13.94
CA GLY A 39 -11.98 -17.79 -12.83
C GLY A 39 -11.46 -18.99 -12.03
N ALA A 40 -10.22 -19.40 -12.20
CA ALA A 40 -9.63 -20.51 -11.47
C ALA A 40 -9.41 -20.16 -9.98
N LEU A 41 -9.53 -21.15 -9.10
CA LEU A 41 -9.01 -21.10 -7.75
C LEU A 41 -7.49 -21.33 -7.82
N ARG A 42 -6.68 -20.36 -7.35
CA ARG A 42 -5.21 -20.46 -7.37
C ARG A 42 -4.68 -20.51 -5.94
N LEU A 43 -3.74 -21.43 -5.69
CA LEU A 43 -3.15 -21.67 -4.37
C LEU A 43 -1.67 -21.26 -4.38
N TYR A 44 -1.28 -20.52 -3.35
CA TYR A 44 0.07 -19.98 -3.19
C TYR A 44 0.91 -20.85 -2.25
N PRO A 45 2.08 -21.30 -2.66
CA PRO A 45 3.00 -21.99 -1.77
C PRO A 45 3.63 -20.98 -0.80
N THR A 46 3.95 -21.45 0.40
CA THR A 46 4.65 -20.64 1.40
C THR A 46 6.13 -21.00 1.47
N GLU A 47 6.95 -20.06 1.95
CA GLU A 47 8.36 -20.26 2.26
C GLU A 47 8.69 -19.63 3.61
N ILE A 48 9.70 -20.17 4.29
CA ILE A 48 10.21 -19.59 5.53
C ILE A 48 11.26 -18.55 5.15
N LEU A 49 11.03 -17.32 5.59
CA LEU A 49 11.95 -16.20 5.43
C LEU A 49 12.57 -15.86 6.77
N THR A 50 13.86 -15.53 6.76
CA THR A 50 14.58 -15.05 7.95
C THR A 50 14.93 -13.58 7.76
N ASN A 51 14.56 -12.71 8.70
CA ASN A 51 14.89 -11.29 8.67
C ASN A 51 16.32 -11.02 9.16
N LYS A 52 16.73 -9.74 9.18
CA LYS A 52 18.09 -9.32 9.61
C LYS A 52 18.38 -9.63 11.08
N ASP A 53 17.35 -9.75 11.90
CA ASP A 53 17.42 -9.99 13.35
C ASP A 53 17.38 -11.49 13.69
N GLY A 54 17.29 -12.36 12.66
CA GLY A 54 17.23 -13.80 12.82
C GLY A 54 15.83 -14.35 13.10
N ASN A 55 14.78 -13.51 13.08
CA ASN A 55 13.41 -13.98 13.22
C ASN A 55 12.94 -14.65 11.94
N GLU A 56 12.16 -15.71 12.08
CA GLU A 56 11.59 -16.47 10.96
C GLU A 56 10.10 -16.23 10.85
N ALA A 57 9.62 -16.04 9.62
CA ALA A 57 8.21 -16.00 9.31
C ALA A 57 7.89 -16.85 8.07
N LYS A 58 6.71 -17.46 8.08
CA LYS A 58 6.20 -18.21 6.93
C LYS A 58 5.36 -17.28 6.06
N MET A 59 5.82 -17.05 4.84
CA MET A 59 5.25 -16.05 3.93
C MET A 59 4.83 -16.71 2.61
N PRO A 60 3.73 -16.27 1.98
CA PRO A 60 3.35 -16.75 0.66
C PRO A 60 4.33 -16.25 -0.41
N LYS A 61 4.63 -17.13 -1.37
CA LYS A 61 5.37 -16.73 -2.56
C LYS A 61 4.52 -15.80 -3.44
N PRO A 62 5.13 -14.93 -4.23
CA PRO A 62 4.37 -14.03 -5.11
C PRO A 62 3.61 -14.75 -6.22
N ASP A 63 3.97 -15.99 -6.55
CA ASP A 63 3.34 -16.78 -7.59
C ASP A 63 2.64 -18.02 -7.04
N PHE A 64 1.44 -18.29 -7.56
CA PHE A 64 0.72 -19.52 -7.25
C PHE A 64 1.41 -20.75 -7.86
N SER A 65 1.23 -21.90 -7.23
CA SER A 65 1.76 -23.19 -7.71
C SER A 65 0.68 -24.14 -8.23
N VAL A 66 -0.58 -23.90 -7.85
CA VAL A 66 -1.72 -24.72 -8.25
C VAL A 66 -2.80 -23.81 -8.81
N SER A 67 -3.37 -24.19 -9.96
CA SER A 67 -4.52 -23.51 -10.56
C SER A 67 -5.59 -24.56 -10.85
N ILE A 68 -6.79 -24.34 -10.30
CA ILE A 68 -7.94 -25.25 -10.39
C ILE A 68 -9.06 -24.54 -11.13
N PRO A 69 -9.20 -24.73 -12.45
CA PRO A 69 -10.33 -24.19 -13.18
C PRO A 69 -11.65 -24.75 -12.64
N PRO A 70 -12.73 -23.96 -12.59
CA PRO A 70 -14.02 -24.44 -12.13
C PRO A 70 -14.65 -25.41 -13.14
N ALA A 71 -15.39 -26.41 -12.66
CA ALA A 71 -16.13 -27.34 -13.49
C ALA A 71 -17.52 -27.62 -12.90
N TRP A 72 -18.47 -28.05 -13.74
CA TRP A 72 -19.78 -28.46 -13.28
C TRP A 72 -19.72 -29.55 -12.21
N ASN A 73 -20.47 -29.38 -11.11
CA ASN A 73 -20.56 -30.34 -10.00
C ASN A 73 -19.21 -30.71 -9.37
N GLN A 74 -18.25 -29.80 -9.40
CA GLN A 74 -16.95 -29.96 -8.75
C GLN A 74 -17.02 -29.39 -7.34
N LEU A 75 -16.58 -30.18 -6.34
CA LEU A 75 -16.38 -29.75 -4.96
C LEU A 75 -14.87 -29.59 -4.71
N SER A 76 -14.44 -28.39 -4.33
CA SER A 76 -13.10 -28.12 -3.84
C SER A 76 -13.16 -27.77 -2.37
N PHE A 77 -12.20 -28.23 -1.58
CA PHE A 77 -12.07 -27.86 -0.16
C PHE A 77 -10.61 -27.87 0.27
N PHE A 78 -10.28 -27.01 1.22
CA PHE A 78 -8.94 -26.92 1.81
C PHE A 78 -9.02 -26.46 3.26
N THR A 79 -7.98 -26.77 4.05
CA THR A 79 -7.89 -26.33 5.45
C THR A 79 -7.52 -24.86 5.51
N VAL A 80 -8.21 -24.12 6.39
CA VAL A 80 -7.87 -22.74 6.74
C VAL A 80 -6.82 -22.78 7.84
N GLN A 81 -5.60 -22.33 7.51
CA GLN A 81 -4.48 -22.28 8.44
C GLN A 81 -3.79 -20.91 8.35
N PRO A 82 -3.64 -20.22 9.50
CA PRO A 82 -2.99 -18.91 9.53
C PRO A 82 -1.60 -18.93 8.90
N GLY A 83 -1.36 -18.03 7.95
CA GLY A 83 -0.07 -17.92 7.27
C GLY A 83 0.26 -19.07 6.30
N GLU A 84 -0.70 -19.94 5.95
CA GLU A 84 -0.47 -21.08 5.06
C GLU A 84 -1.48 -21.23 3.93
N SER A 85 -2.75 -20.93 4.16
CA SER A 85 -3.85 -21.22 3.24
C SER A 85 -4.10 -20.13 2.20
N PHE A 86 -3.04 -19.46 1.77
CA PHE A 86 -3.15 -18.36 0.80
C PHE A 86 -3.67 -18.81 -0.55
N HIS A 87 -4.72 -18.13 -1.00
CA HIS A 87 -5.37 -18.41 -2.27
C HIS A 87 -6.03 -17.16 -2.83
N ASP A 88 -6.37 -17.21 -4.12
CA ASP A 88 -7.15 -16.18 -4.80
C ASP A 88 -8.16 -16.82 -5.78
N VAL A 89 -9.05 -15.98 -6.32
CA VAL A 89 -9.86 -16.35 -7.47
C VAL A 89 -9.41 -15.48 -8.64
N GLU A 90 -8.88 -16.16 -9.66
CA GLU A 90 -8.49 -15.53 -10.91
C GLU A 90 -9.65 -14.73 -11.52
N GLU A 91 -9.34 -13.62 -12.17
CA GLU A 91 -10.33 -12.82 -12.89
C GLU A 91 -11.08 -13.69 -13.91
N VAL A 92 -12.40 -13.57 -13.95
CA VAL A 92 -13.19 -14.10 -15.06
C VAL A 92 -13.00 -13.15 -16.24
N TYR A 93 -12.37 -13.63 -17.30
CA TYR A 93 -11.95 -12.78 -18.40
C TYR A 93 -13.12 -12.32 -19.26
N ARG A 94 -13.06 -11.06 -19.69
CA ARG A 94 -14.01 -10.48 -20.64
C ARG A 94 -13.85 -11.12 -22.00
N ARG A 95 -14.92 -11.08 -22.80
CA ARG A 95 -14.88 -11.54 -24.19
C ARG A 95 -14.06 -10.60 -25.04
N HIS A 96 -13.24 -11.17 -25.92
CA HIS A 96 -12.71 -10.43 -27.05
C HIS A 96 -13.74 -10.30 -28.17
N MET A 97 -13.55 -9.34 -29.07
CA MET A 97 -14.48 -9.07 -30.18
C MET A 97 -14.73 -10.29 -31.08
N ASP A 98 -13.73 -11.12 -31.27
CA ASP A 98 -13.79 -12.36 -32.05
C ASP A 98 -14.53 -13.50 -31.34
N GLU A 99 -14.81 -13.34 -30.05
CA GLU A 99 -15.51 -14.31 -29.21
C GLU A 99 -17.01 -13.95 -28.99
N MET A 100 -17.47 -12.82 -29.52
CA MET A 100 -18.85 -12.34 -29.28
C MET A 100 -19.95 -13.29 -29.77
N GLU A 101 -19.65 -14.13 -30.78
CA GLU A 101 -20.57 -15.13 -31.32
C GLU A 101 -20.44 -16.50 -30.64
N VAL A 102 -19.50 -16.67 -29.70
CA VAL A 102 -19.30 -17.94 -28.99
C VAL A 102 -20.34 -18.06 -27.88
N GLU A 103 -21.08 -19.18 -27.90
CA GLU A 103 -21.99 -19.55 -26.81
C GLU A 103 -21.16 -20.00 -25.60
N ASP A 104 -21.10 -19.17 -24.57
CA ASP A 104 -20.28 -19.38 -23.36
C ASP A 104 -21.07 -19.18 -22.06
N GLY A 105 -22.41 -19.18 -22.14
CA GLY A 105 -23.28 -18.98 -20.98
C GLY A 105 -23.12 -17.63 -20.27
N GLY A 106 -22.54 -16.61 -20.96
CA GLY A 106 -22.23 -15.30 -20.39
C GLY A 106 -21.00 -15.30 -19.49
N ARG A 107 -20.22 -16.38 -19.47
CA ARG A 107 -19.04 -16.60 -18.59
C ARG A 107 -19.38 -16.37 -17.11
N VAL A 108 -20.52 -16.88 -16.67
CA VAL A 108 -20.94 -16.77 -15.27
C VAL A 108 -20.34 -17.92 -14.46
N ARG A 109 -19.35 -17.63 -13.62
CA ARG A 109 -18.78 -18.55 -12.64
C ARG A 109 -19.67 -18.59 -11.41
N MET A 110 -20.61 -19.54 -11.38
CA MET A 110 -21.52 -19.74 -10.26
C MET A 110 -20.95 -20.78 -9.30
N ALA A 111 -20.99 -20.49 -8.00
CA ALA A 111 -20.62 -21.42 -6.94
C ALA A 111 -21.41 -21.13 -5.68
N ILE A 112 -21.55 -22.15 -4.83
CA ILE A 112 -21.91 -22.03 -3.43
C ILE A 112 -20.65 -22.32 -2.63
N SER A 113 -20.33 -21.48 -1.67
CA SER A 113 -19.16 -21.66 -0.78
C SER A 113 -19.55 -21.46 0.67
N GLY A 114 -18.72 -21.98 1.55
CA GLY A 114 -18.90 -21.85 2.99
C GLY A 114 -17.72 -22.43 3.75
N TRP A 115 -17.86 -22.45 5.06
CA TRP A 115 -16.80 -22.90 5.96
C TRP A 115 -17.35 -23.88 6.99
N PHE A 116 -16.54 -24.89 7.32
CA PHE A 116 -16.67 -25.62 8.57
C PHE A 116 -15.81 -24.92 9.61
N HIS A 117 -16.35 -24.82 10.81
CA HIS A 117 -15.76 -24.08 11.92
C HIS A 117 -15.08 -25.02 12.93
N ILE A 118 -14.19 -24.48 13.78
CA ILE A 118 -13.73 -25.18 14.97
C ILE A 118 -14.92 -25.38 15.93
N PRO A 119 -14.84 -26.38 16.85
CA PRO A 119 -15.88 -26.55 17.85
C PRO A 119 -16.15 -25.26 18.62
N GLN A 120 -17.43 -24.94 18.77
CA GLN A 120 -17.89 -23.75 19.49
C GLN A 120 -18.15 -24.06 20.96
N GLU A 121 -18.35 -23.05 21.81
CA GLU A 121 -18.65 -23.21 23.21
C GLU A 121 -19.85 -24.14 23.41
N GLY A 122 -19.64 -25.21 24.22
CA GLY A 122 -20.63 -26.27 24.47
C GLY A 122 -20.55 -27.46 23.52
N GLU A 123 -19.69 -27.45 22.52
CA GLU A 123 -19.43 -28.57 21.61
C GLU A 123 -18.22 -29.41 22.07
N GLU A 124 -18.21 -30.70 21.72
CA GLU A 124 -17.08 -31.59 22.00
C GLU A 124 -15.83 -31.14 21.25
N GLY A 125 -14.72 -30.94 21.99
CA GLY A 125 -13.44 -30.46 21.41
C GLY A 125 -13.28 -28.94 21.39
N TYR A 126 -14.17 -28.19 22.07
CA TYR A 126 -13.99 -26.75 22.23
C TYR A 126 -12.71 -26.43 23.03
N GLU A 127 -11.92 -25.49 22.56
CA GLU A 127 -10.72 -24.95 23.18
C GLU A 127 -10.85 -23.44 23.32
N GLU A 128 -10.89 -22.94 24.57
CA GLU A 128 -10.95 -21.49 24.82
C GLU A 128 -9.73 -20.76 24.28
N GLY A 129 -9.95 -19.62 23.60
CA GLY A 129 -8.90 -18.76 23.04
C GLY A 129 -8.23 -19.28 21.76
N LEU A 130 -8.67 -20.42 21.18
CA LEU A 130 -8.11 -20.95 19.94
C LEU A 130 -8.38 -20.03 18.75
N GLU A 131 -9.55 -19.42 18.70
CA GLU A 131 -9.94 -18.44 17.67
C GLU A 131 -9.03 -17.20 17.68
N ALA A 132 -8.77 -16.63 18.86
CA ALA A 132 -7.88 -15.49 19.03
C ALA A 132 -6.44 -15.79 18.56
N LYS A 133 -5.91 -16.97 18.88
CA LYS A 133 -4.58 -17.41 18.42
C LYS A 133 -4.49 -17.54 16.89
N PHE A 134 -5.59 -17.91 16.23
CA PHE A 134 -5.62 -17.95 14.78
C PHE A 134 -5.68 -16.55 14.18
N ALA A 135 -6.48 -15.66 14.77
CA ALA A 135 -6.63 -14.27 14.30
C ALA A 135 -5.30 -13.50 14.32
N GLU A 136 -4.46 -13.69 15.35
CA GLU A 136 -3.15 -13.02 15.48
C GLU A 136 -2.21 -13.21 14.26
N ARG A 137 -2.35 -14.32 13.54
CA ARG A 137 -1.50 -14.68 12.39
C ARG A 137 -2.23 -14.58 11.05
N SER A 138 -3.43 -14.04 11.02
CA SER A 138 -4.22 -13.91 9.81
C SER A 138 -3.63 -12.85 8.86
N SER A 139 -3.92 -13.01 7.57
CA SER A 139 -3.60 -11.97 6.57
C SER A 139 -4.28 -10.64 6.90
N LEU A 140 -5.47 -10.67 7.49
CA LEU A 140 -6.21 -9.50 7.93
C LEU A 140 -5.48 -8.74 9.06
N ALA A 141 -5.00 -9.45 10.09
CA ALA A 141 -4.21 -8.85 11.17
C ALA A 141 -2.92 -8.20 10.66
N GLN A 142 -2.28 -8.82 9.66
CA GLN A 142 -1.08 -8.26 9.02
C GLN A 142 -1.36 -7.00 8.20
N LEU A 143 -2.56 -6.84 7.62
CA LEU A 143 -2.98 -5.62 6.93
C LEU A 143 -3.30 -4.49 7.92
N GLN A 144 -3.94 -4.80 9.04
CA GLN A 144 -4.31 -3.82 10.08
C GLN A 144 -3.09 -3.27 10.83
N GLY A 145 -1.98 -3.97 10.85
CA GLY A 145 -0.76 -3.53 11.53
C GLY A 145 -0.04 -2.32 10.94
N GLY A 146 -0.51 -1.74 9.84
CA GLY A 146 -0.12 -0.44 9.26
C GLY A 146 1.36 -0.24 8.90
N LYS A 147 2.27 -0.97 9.50
CA LYS A 147 3.72 -0.84 9.28
C LYS A 147 4.23 -1.88 8.28
N ALA A 148 5.20 -1.47 7.46
CA ALA A 148 5.95 -2.41 6.62
C ALA A 148 6.59 -3.48 7.52
N ASP A 149 6.17 -4.74 7.32
CA ASP A 149 6.76 -5.88 8.01
C ASP A 149 8.21 -6.06 7.53
N ALA A 150 9.09 -6.53 8.41
CA ALA A 150 10.48 -6.83 8.09
C ALA A 150 10.65 -7.88 6.97
N PHE A 151 9.59 -8.62 6.63
CA PHE A 151 9.54 -9.62 5.58
C PHE A 151 8.93 -9.12 4.27
N ASP A 152 8.34 -7.92 4.25
CA ASP A 152 7.77 -7.32 3.05
C ASP A 152 8.86 -6.93 2.04
N LEU A 153 8.56 -6.97 0.76
CA LEU A 153 9.40 -6.42 -0.30
C LEU A 153 8.56 -5.54 -1.21
N PRO A 154 9.09 -4.40 -1.67
CA PRO A 154 10.41 -3.83 -1.32
C PRO A 154 10.44 -3.27 0.09
N GLN A 155 11.60 -3.33 0.75
CA GLN A 155 11.83 -2.58 1.98
C GLN A 155 12.10 -1.12 1.64
N PRO A 156 11.59 -0.14 2.41
CA PRO A 156 11.90 1.27 2.22
C PRO A 156 13.40 1.53 2.28
N GLN A 157 13.91 2.33 1.34
CA GLN A 157 15.31 2.75 1.29
C GLN A 157 15.41 4.26 1.48
N TRP A 158 15.34 4.69 2.72
CA TRP A 158 15.40 6.09 3.07
C TRP A 158 16.80 6.67 2.88
N MET A 159 16.90 7.73 2.09
CA MET A 159 18.09 8.54 1.89
C MET A 159 17.93 9.86 2.64
N GLY A 160 18.72 10.05 3.69
CA GLY A 160 18.72 11.30 4.45
C GLY A 160 19.32 12.45 3.63
N HIS A 161 18.83 13.66 3.85
CA HIS A 161 19.37 14.87 3.26
C HIS A 161 20.31 15.52 4.28
N SER A 162 21.60 15.64 3.92
CA SER A 162 22.55 16.38 4.74
C SER A 162 22.17 17.86 4.69
N GLN A 163 21.64 18.38 5.77
CA GLN A 163 21.63 19.82 5.96
C GLN A 163 23.10 20.28 6.16
N PRO A 164 23.55 21.34 5.51
CA PRO A 164 24.87 21.89 5.81
C PRO A 164 24.87 22.38 7.26
N SER A 165 25.49 21.59 8.13
CA SER A 165 25.60 21.90 9.56
C SER A 165 26.30 23.24 9.74
N GLY A 166 25.60 24.24 10.26
CA GLY A 166 26.19 25.45 10.86
C GLY A 166 26.20 26.71 10.00
N LYS A 167 25.42 26.82 8.95
CA LYS A 167 25.06 28.09 8.32
C LYS A 167 23.67 28.51 8.73
N GLU A 168 23.51 29.79 9.14
CA GLU A 168 22.20 30.41 9.15
C GLU A 168 21.60 30.30 7.75
N PRO A 169 20.25 30.17 7.61
CA PRO A 169 19.61 30.09 6.31
C PRO A 169 20.03 31.32 5.49
N ASP A 170 20.93 31.08 4.51
CA ASP A 170 21.28 32.12 3.54
C ASP A 170 20.05 32.31 2.64
N GLU A 171 19.67 33.55 2.36
CA GLU A 171 18.57 33.92 1.45
C GLU A 171 18.69 33.29 0.05
N GLU A 172 19.81 32.61 -0.28
CA GLU A 172 20.05 31.86 -1.53
C GLU A 172 19.42 30.44 -1.53
N GLU A 173 18.87 29.96 -0.40
CA GLU A 173 18.20 28.65 -0.35
C GLU A 173 16.75 28.70 -0.86
N ASP A 174 16.15 29.88 -0.95
CA ASP A 174 14.74 30.08 -1.31
C ASP A 174 14.48 30.16 -2.82
N GLU A 175 15.51 30.09 -3.69
CA GLU A 175 15.35 30.15 -5.14
C GLU A 175 16.17 29.09 -5.88
N LEU A 176 15.67 28.61 -7.01
CA LEU A 176 16.40 27.71 -7.92
C LEU A 176 17.62 28.44 -8.50
N THR A 177 18.80 27.89 -8.34
CA THR A 177 19.99 28.42 -8.98
C THR A 177 19.99 28.15 -10.48
N THR A 178 20.79 28.89 -11.26
CA THR A 178 20.96 28.63 -12.69
C THR A 178 21.40 27.17 -12.96
N THR A 179 22.23 26.60 -12.08
CA THR A 179 22.69 25.21 -12.19
C THR A 179 21.56 24.22 -11.98
N ASP A 180 20.65 24.51 -11.02
CA ASP A 180 19.46 23.69 -10.78
C ASP A 180 18.51 23.72 -11.99
N ILE A 181 18.27 24.91 -12.53
CA ILE A 181 17.44 25.10 -13.73
C ILE A 181 18.04 24.37 -14.93
N ASP A 182 19.35 24.50 -15.20
CA ASP A 182 20.04 23.81 -16.29
C ASP A 182 19.97 22.28 -16.16
N PHE A 183 19.96 21.77 -14.94
CA PHE A 183 19.75 20.34 -14.70
C PHE A 183 18.30 19.94 -14.95
N LEU A 184 17.33 20.63 -14.35
CA LEU A 184 15.91 20.32 -14.41
C LEU A 184 15.34 20.42 -15.83
N LEU A 185 15.80 21.37 -16.63
CA LEU A 185 15.39 21.54 -18.04
C LEU A 185 15.68 20.31 -18.91
N LYS A 186 16.58 19.42 -18.51
CA LYS A 186 16.84 18.16 -19.23
C LYS A 186 15.68 17.17 -19.10
N TYR A 187 14.89 17.30 -18.03
CA TYR A 187 13.87 16.35 -17.65
C TYR A 187 12.47 16.95 -17.59
N LEU A 188 12.30 18.13 -17.00
CA LEU A 188 11.02 18.75 -16.71
C LEU A 188 10.55 19.69 -17.84
N ASN A 189 9.24 19.84 -17.94
CA ASN A 189 8.63 20.84 -18.77
C ASN A 189 9.01 22.25 -18.25
N PRO A 190 9.57 23.14 -19.09
CA PRO A 190 10.02 24.47 -18.67
C PRO A 190 8.95 25.31 -17.96
N ASN A 191 7.67 25.08 -18.25
CA ASN A 191 6.58 25.82 -17.63
C ASN A 191 6.54 25.66 -16.12
N TYR A 192 6.97 24.51 -15.60
CA TYR A 192 7.02 24.23 -14.15
C TYR A 192 8.26 24.80 -13.45
N LEU A 193 9.15 25.46 -14.17
CA LEU A 193 10.39 26.02 -13.63
C LEU A 193 10.37 27.56 -13.57
N THR A 194 9.27 28.21 -13.99
CA THR A 194 9.14 29.67 -13.89
C THR A 194 8.79 30.07 -12.45
N PRO A 195 9.35 31.16 -11.90
CA PRO A 195 9.06 31.60 -10.54
C PRO A 195 7.56 31.76 -10.27
N ASP A 196 6.83 32.40 -11.19
CA ASP A 196 5.39 32.63 -11.08
C ASP A 196 4.62 31.30 -10.92
N THR A 197 4.98 30.27 -11.73
CA THR A 197 4.31 28.96 -11.64
C THR A 197 4.66 28.24 -10.34
N VAL A 198 5.91 28.32 -9.87
CA VAL A 198 6.32 27.71 -8.59
C VAL A 198 5.55 28.34 -7.42
N GLU A 199 5.37 29.66 -7.42
CA GLU A 199 4.58 30.38 -6.42
C GLU A 199 3.08 29.98 -6.49
N GLU A 200 2.50 29.87 -7.69
CA GLU A 200 1.12 29.42 -7.87
C GLU A 200 0.93 27.97 -7.37
N LEU A 201 1.88 27.07 -7.63
CA LEU A 201 1.84 25.69 -7.15
C LEU A 201 1.92 25.64 -5.62
N SER A 202 2.79 26.44 -5.02
CA SER A 202 2.93 26.49 -3.55
C SER A 202 1.65 26.99 -2.88
N ALA A 203 1.02 28.03 -3.43
CA ALA A 203 -0.26 28.53 -2.94
C ALA A 203 -1.36 27.47 -3.07
N LEU A 204 -1.48 26.80 -4.22
CA LEU A 204 -2.47 25.75 -4.44
C LEU A 204 -2.26 24.56 -3.52
N PHE A 205 -1.00 24.13 -3.32
CA PHE A 205 -0.69 23.02 -2.42
C PHE A 205 -1.00 23.34 -0.96
N SER A 206 -0.77 24.58 -0.54
CA SER A 206 -1.13 25.05 0.81
C SER A 206 -2.64 24.97 1.06
N ASP A 207 -3.45 25.23 0.02
CA ASP A 207 -4.92 25.23 0.14
C ASP A 207 -5.51 23.80 0.05
N GLU A 208 -4.98 22.94 -0.84
CA GLU A 208 -5.58 21.66 -1.18
C GLU A 208 -4.81 20.43 -0.67
N SER A 209 -3.59 20.63 -0.14
CA SER A 209 -2.67 19.54 0.27
C SER A 209 -2.38 18.50 -0.82
N SER A 210 -2.71 18.83 -2.07
CA SER A 210 -2.49 17.97 -3.23
C SER A 210 -2.28 18.78 -4.51
N LEU A 211 -1.51 18.21 -5.47
CA LEU A 211 -1.31 18.75 -6.81
C LEU A 211 -1.43 17.65 -7.85
N GLN A 212 -1.93 18.00 -9.03
CA GLN A 212 -1.88 17.15 -10.21
C GLN A 212 -1.35 17.94 -11.41
N LEU A 213 -0.17 17.55 -11.92
CA LEU A 213 0.56 18.25 -12.97
C LEU A 213 0.60 17.41 -14.23
N SER A 214 -0.06 17.86 -15.31
CA SER A 214 -0.07 17.21 -16.61
C SER A 214 1.15 17.61 -17.44
N SER A 215 1.61 16.71 -18.35
CA SER A 215 2.78 16.99 -19.21
C SER A 215 4.01 17.43 -18.41
N PHE A 216 4.25 16.76 -17.29
CA PHE A 216 5.28 17.11 -16.30
C PHE A 216 6.71 17.03 -16.88
N LEU A 217 7.03 15.95 -17.59
CA LEU A 217 8.34 15.78 -18.23
C LEU A 217 8.41 16.59 -19.53
N SER A 218 9.61 17.02 -19.88
CA SER A 218 9.89 17.68 -21.14
C SER A 218 9.50 16.81 -22.34
N ILE A 219 9.18 17.45 -23.46
CA ILE A 219 8.77 16.75 -24.69
C ILE A 219 9.86 15.77 -25.15
N GLU A 220 11.13 16.17 -25.09
CA GLU A 220 12.26 15.34 -25.54
C GLU A 220 12.46 14.13 -24.64
N PHE A 221 12.44 14.34 -23.31
CA PHE A 221 12.66 13.25 -22.36
C PHE A 221 11.48 12.29 -22.35
N SER A 222 10.24 12.78 -22.33
CA SER A 222 9.04 11.94 -22.35
C SER A 222 8.97 11.10 -23.63
N ALA A 223 9.34 11.64 -24.79
CA ALA A 223 9.39 10.88 -26.05
C ALA A 223 10.43 9.73 -25.98
N ARG A 224 11.64 9.98 -25.46
CA ARG A 224 12.67 8.95 -25.24
C ARG A 224 12.18 7.85 -24.30
N LEU A 225 11.52 8.24 -23.21
CA LEU A 225 10.98 7.32 -22.22
C LEU A 225 9.86 6.46 -22.82
N ARG A 226 8.96 7.04 -23.60
CA ARG A 226 7.87 6.34 -24.26
C ARG A 226 8.39 5.27 -25.22
N ILE A 227 9.33 5.63 -26.10
CA ILE A 227 9.98 4.69 -27.02
C ILE A 227 10.63 3.50 -26.28
N TYR A 228 11.15 3.74 -25.09
CA TYR A 228 11.75 2.70 -24.26
C TYR A 228 10.70 1.78 -23.60
N LEU A 229 9.59 2.35 -23.11
CA LEU A 229 8.58 1.60 -22.34
C LEU A 229 7.57 0.85 -23.21
N GLU A 230 7.15 1.40 -24.37
CA GLU A 230 6.14 0.77 -25.25
C GLU A 230 6.44 -0.70 -25.60
N PRO A 231 7.65 -1.06 -26.04
CA PRO A 231 7.97 -2.46 -26.32
C PRO A 231 7.88 -3.36 -25.06
N LYS A 232 8.27 -2.82 -23.90
CA LYS A 232 8.25 -3.55 -22.62
C LYS A 232 6.85 -3.77 -22.10
N ASP A 233 5.96 -2.81 -22.35
CA ASP A 233 4.55 -2.89 -22.00
C ASP A 233 3.81 -3.99 -22.78
N GLN A 234 4.26 -4.29 -23.99
CA GLN A 234 3.72 -5.35 -24.84
C GLN A 234 4.34 -6.74 -24.58
N GLU A 235 5.44 -6.81 -23.85
CA GLU A 235 6.03 -8.11 -23.46
C GLU A 235 5.07 -8.90 -22.59
N SER A 236 4.69 -10.09 -23.05
CA SER A 236 3.89 -11.04 -22.28
C SER A 236 4.68 -11.46 -21.05
N THR A 237 4.19 -11.11 -19.86
CA THR A 237 4.72 -11.53 -18.56
C THR A 237 6.25 -11.54 -18.49
N PRO A 238 6.90 -10.46 -18.09
CA PRO A 238 8.36 -10.46 -17.96
C PRO A 238 8.77 -11.58 -17.03
N ALA A 239 9.79 -12.34 -17.45
CA ALA A 239 10.35 -13.39 -16.62
C ALA A 239 10.70 -12.81 -15.25
N ILE A 240 10.15 -13.39 -14.18
CA ILE A 240 10.49 -13.02 -12.81
C ILE A 240 12.01 -13.26 -12.69
N PRO A 241 12.80 -12.26 -12.29
CA PRO A 241 14.21 -12.48 -12.04
C PRO A 241 14.34 -13.62 -11.04
N ALA A 242 15.02 -14.72 -11.43
CA ALA A 242 15.33 -15.79 -10.50
C ALA A 242 16.01 -15.16 -9.27
N HIS A 243 15.51 -15.47 -8.06
CA HIS A 243 15.98 -14.92 -6.80
C HIS A 243 17.50 -14.71 -6.78
N PRO A 244 18.00 -13.48 -6.77
CA PRO A 244 19.38 -13.28 -6.38
C PRO A 244 19.43 -13.41 -4.85
N ALA A 245 20.18 -14.35 -4.36
CA ALA A 245 20.63 -14.40 -2.97
C ALA A 245 21.59 -13.21 -2.72
N ALA A 246 21.12 -11.98 -2.80
CA ALA A 246 21.95 -10.80 -2.66
C ALA A 246 21.36 -9.80 -1.69
N LYS A 247 22.19 -9.32 -0.80
CA LYS A 247 21.93 -8.38 0.31
C LYS A 247 21.44 -6.98 -0.13
N THR A 248 21.29 -6.74 -1.44
CA THR A 248 20.79 -5.47 -2.02
C THR A 248 19.94 -5.76 -3.26
N GLN A 249 18.72 -6.24 -3.03
CA GLN A 249 17.80 -6.45 -4.15
C GLN A 249 17.12 -5.13 -4.50
N THR A 250 17.60 -4.46 -5.54
CA THR A 250 17.01 -3.21 -6.06
C THR A 250 15.87 -3.43 -7.04
N THR A 251 15.65 -4.68 -7.50
CA THR A 251 14.57 -5.06 -8.41
C THR A 251 13.95 -6.38 -8.01
N GLY A 252 12.64 -6.55 -8.19
CA GLY A 252 11.97 -7.80 -7.86
C GLY A 252 10.46 -7.73 -8.02
N VAL A 253 9.80 -8.73 -7.44
CA VAL A 253 8.34 -8.76 -7.27
C VAL A 253 8.02 -8.37 -5.84
N ALA A 254 7.13 -7.41 -5.68
CA ALA A 254 6.61 -7.01 -4.37
C ALA A 254 5.86 -8.17 -3.73
N ARG A 255 6.02 -8.32 -2.42
CA ARG A 255 5.42 -9.39 -1.60
C ARG A 255 5.22 -8.92 -0.17
N PRO A 256 4.32 -9.55 0.59
CA PRO A 256 3.51 -10.72 0.24
C PRO A 256 2.29 -10.37 -0.62
N PRO A 257 1.78 -11.32 -1.44
CA PRO A 257 0.65 -11.06 -2.33
C PRO A 257 -0.66 -10.74 -1.60
N HIS A 258 -0.83 -11.06 -0.33
CA HIS A 258 -1.99 -10.65 0.46
C HIS A 258 -1.94 -9.19 0.94
N LYS A 259 -0.86 -8.45 0.64
CA LYS A 259 -0.74 -7.00 0.84
C LYS A 259 -0.58 -6.27 -0.49
N HIS A 260 0.36 -6.73 -1.31
CA HIS A 260 0.67 -6.11 -2.58
C HIS A 260 1.42 -7.07 -3.51
N ARG A 261 1.26 -6.85 -4.80
CA ARG A 261 1.98 -7.55 -5.86
C ARG A 261 2.19 -6.61 -7.03
N PHE A 262 3.44 -6.36 -7.38
CA PHE A 262 3.87 -5.58 -8.54
C PHE A 262 5.37 -5.80 -8.78
N LEU A 263 5.86 -5.50 -9.96
CA LEU A 263 7.30 -5.45 -10.22
C LEU A 263 7.83 -4.11 -9.72
N PHE A 264 8.96 -4.13 -8.99
CA PHE A 264 9.56 -2.92 -8.45
C PHE A 264 11.01 -2.74 -8.85
N ARG A 265 11.45 -1.47 -8.82
CA ARG A 265 12.83 -1.03 -8.90
C ARG A 265 13.07 0.12 -7.93
N GLN A 266 14.17 0.04 -7.18
CA GLN A 266 14.65 1.08 -6.28
C GLN A 266 16.01 1.61 -6.76
N PRO A 267 16.43 2.83 -6.34
CA PRO A 267 17.75 3.37 -6.66
C PRO A 267 18.88 2.46 -6.18
N LEU A 268 20.01 2.52 -6.85
CA LEU A 268 21.23 1.88 -6.40
C LEU A 268 21.78 2.66 -5.20
N THR A 269 21.78 2.06 -4.00
CA THR A 269 22.19 2.69 -2.72
C THR A 269 23.69 2.95 -2.55
N SER A 270 24.52 2.55 -3.48
CA SER A 270 25.92 2.94 -3.48
C SER A 270 26.03 4.34 -4.08
N ALA A 271 26.54 5.29 -3.24
CA ALA A 271 26.87 6.70 -3.49
C ALA A 271 26.76 7.19 -4.94
N PRO A 272 26.42 8.45 -5.22
CA PRO A 272 26.25 8.96 -6.58
C PRO A 272 27.57 8.75 -7.35
N VAL A 273 27.78 7.54 -7.82
CA VAL A 273 28.74 7.27 -8.87
C VAL A 273 28.05 7.82 -10.11
N LEU A 274 28.51 8.99 -10.55
CA LEU A 274 28.30 9.41 -11.92
C LEU A 274 28.50 8.17 -12.78
N PRO A 275 27.53 7.75 -13.57
CA PRO A 275 27.63 6.51 -14.33
C PRO A 275 28.94 6.56 -15.11
N ALA A 276 29.77 5.53 -14.93
CA ALA A 276 30.95 5.38 -15.75
C ALA A 276 30.48 5.46 -17.21
N ALA A 277 31.15 6.26 -18.03
CA ALA A 277 30.74 6.67 -19.37
C ALA A 277 30.43 5.55 -20.37
N ASP A 278 30.43 4.27 -19.96
CA ASP A 278 30.28 3.08 -20.79
C ASP A 278 29.00 2.24 -20.53
N THR A 279 28.19 2.55 -19.52
CA THR A 279 26.88 1.92 -19.35
C THR A 279 25.80 2.81 -19.92
N ALA A 280 25.21 2.44 -21.03
CA ALA A 280 24.07 3.15 -21.62
C ALA A 280 22.90 3.14 -20.60
N THR A 281 22.73 4.24 -19.87
CA THR A 281 21.65 4.44 -18.91
C THR A 281 20.33 4.54 -19.69
N THR A 282 19.32 3.77 -19.32
CA THR A 282 18.00 3.87 -19.94
C THR A 282 17.26 5.10 -19.44
N PRO A 283 16.32 5.69 -20.20
CA PRO A 283 15.49 6.80 -19.70
C PRO A 283 14.73 6.46 -18.41
N TYR A 284 14.39 5.21 -18.21
CA TYR A 284 13.77 4.73 -16.97
C TYR A 284 14.74 4.73 -15.79
N ASP A 285 16.00 4.35 -16.04
CA ASP A 285 17.06 4.44 -15.03
C ASP A 285 17.38 5.90 -14.69
N GLU A 286 17.36 6.79 -15.68
CA GLU A 286 17.57 8.23 -15.46
C GLU A 286 16.53 8.83 -14.50
N LEU A 287 15.26 8.40 -14.57
CA LEU A 287 14.25 8.84 -13.59
C LEU A 287 14.60 8.41 -12.18
N VAL A 288 14.88 7.13 -11.99
CA VAL A 288 15.02 6.51 -10.67
C VAL A 288 16.36 6.84 -10.00
N ASP A 289 17.46 6.85 -10.78
CA ASP A 289 18.81 6.98 -10.24
C ASP A 289 19.38 8.41 -10.36
N VAL A 290 18.78 9.26 -11.22
CA VAL A 290 19.34 10.59 -11.49
C VAL A 290 18.36 11.71 -11.15
N LEU A 291 17.13 11.74 -11.71
CA LEU A 291 16.21 12.85 -11.51
C LEU A 291 15.67 12.91 -10.08
N PHE A 292 14.98 11.84 -9.63
CA PHE A 292 14.28 11.85 -8.35
C PHE A 292 15.21 12.01 -7.13
N PRO A 293 16.43 11.43 -7.09
CA PRO A 293 17.34 11.63 -5.97
C PRO A 293 18.13 12.95 -6.04
N HIS A 294 18.03 13.73 -7.13
CA HIS A 294 18.84 14.92 -7.32
C HIS A 294 18.42 16.08 -6.39
N PRO A 295 19.38 16.80 -5.78
CA PRO A 295 19.06 17.93 -4.92
C PRO A 295 18.23 19.04 -5.60
N ALA A 296 18.47 19.34 -6.89
CA ALA A 296 17.69 20.32 -7.64
C ALA A 296 16.21 19.94 -7.76
N PHE A 297 15.90 18.64 -7.97
CA PHE A 297 14.52 18.16 -8.00
C PHE A 297 13.84 18.33 -6.65
N ARG A 298 14.51 17.94 -5.57
CA ARG A 298 14.03 18.12 -4.21
C ARG A 298 13.80 19.60 -3.88
N LYS A 299 14.73 20.47 -4.26
CA LYS A 299 14.60 21.93 -4.05
C LYS A 299 13.39 22.49 -4.80
N TRP A 300 13.21 22.10 -6.06
CA TRP A 300 12.03 22.45 -6.83
C TRP A 300 10.74 21.99 -6.14
N LEU A 301 10.71 20.74 -5.67
CA LEU A 301 9.55 20.16 -4.99
C LEU A 301 9.25 20.91 -3.67
N ALA A 302 10.28 21.19 -2.87
CA ALA A 302 10.14 21.97 -1.63
C ALA A 302 9.55 23.36 -1.90
N LEU A 303 10.06 24.08 -2.92
CA LEU A 303 9.53 25.38 -3.31
C LEU A 303 8.09 25.31 -3.83
N SER A 304 7.76 24.28 -4.62
CA SER A 304 6.42 24.09 -5.19
C SER A 304 5.37 23.61 -4.18
N THR A 305 5.78 23.12 -3.01
CA THR A 305 4.87 22.65 -1.95
C THR A 305 4.94 23.51 -0.68
N GLY A 306 5.97 24.36 -0.55
CA GLY A 306 6.23 25.11 0.68
C GLY A 306 6.71 24.24 1.85
N LEU A 307 7.10 22.97 1.62
CA LEU A 307 7.46 22.01 2.67
C LEU A 307 8.98 21.85 2.84
N SER A 308 9.43 21.67 4.08
CA SER A 308 10.80 21.27 4.40
C SER A 308 10.96 19.76 4.29
N LEU A 309 11.79 19.29 3.33
CA LEU A 309 11.95 17.87 3.01
C LEU A 309 13.25 17.31 3.61
N THR A 310 13.15 16.25 4.46
CA THR A 310 14.27 15.74 5.27
C THR A 310 14.89 14.45 4.75
N ARG A 311 14.11 13.56 4.16
CA ARG A 311 14.54 12.25 3.64
C ARG A 311 13.69 11.85 2.45
N THR A 312 14.22 10.96 1.62
CA THR A 312 13.50 10.47 0.42
C THR A 312 13.59 8.95 0.32
N ASN A 313 12.46 8.31 -0.05
CA ASN A 313 12.40 6.91 -0.47
C ASN A 313 11.80 6.85 -1.88
N ILE A 314 12.48 6.21 -2.84
CA ILE A 314 12.09 6.19 -4.26
C ILE A 314 11.76 4.77 -4.67
N LEU A 315 10.63 4.60 -5.37
CA LEU A 315 10.13 3.31 -5.82
C LEU A 315 9.49 3.43 -7.19
N ALA A 316 10.07 2.79 -8.19
CA ALA A 316 9.44 2.61 -9.49
C ALA A 316 8.66 1.30 -9.50
N ARG A 317 7.40 1.33 -10.03
CA ARG A 317 6.46 0.22 -9.99
C ARG A 317 5.93 -0.10 -11.40
N ARG A 318 5.71 -1.41 -11.65
CA ARG A 318 4.98 -1.90 -12.81
C ARG A 318 3.93 -2.89 -12.32
N PHE A 319 2.67 -2.55 -12.53
CA PHE A 319 1.53 -3.42 -12.21
C PHE A 319 1.08 -4.12 -13.49
N ARG A 320 1.31 -5.43 -13.56
CA ARG A 320 0.99 -6.26 -14.71
C ARG A 320 -0.51 -6.52 -14.79
N ARG A 321 -1.07 -6.37 -15.97
CA ARG A 321 -2.49 -6.64 -16.23
C ARG A 321 -2.83 -8.10 -15.94
N GLY A 322 -4.00 -8.33 -15.31
CA GLY A 322 -4.48 -9.64 -14.89
C GLY A 322 -3.75 -10.23 -13.68
N MET A 323 -2.93 -9.43 -12.96
CA MET A 323 -2.08 -9.97 -11.89
C MET A 323 -1.89 -9.05 -10.69
N ASP A 324 -1.63 -7.78 -10.87
CA ASP A 324 -0.98 -6.95 -9.85
C ASP A 324 -1.89 -5.87 -9.25
N TYR A 325 -1.60 -5.53 -7.99
CA TYR A 325 -2.37 -4.61 -7.15
C TYR A 325 -1.57 -4.20 -5.92
N SER A 326 -2.08 -3.23 -5.17
CA SER A 326 -1.69 -2.93 -3.80
C SER A 326 -2.95 -2.75 -2.97
N LEU A 327 -3.06 -3.43 -1.82
CA LEU A 327 -4.18 -3.24 -0.89
C LEU A 327 -4.00 -1.96 -0.07
N ALA A 328 -5.09 -1.50 0.50
CA ALA A 328 -5.11 -0.32 1.35
C ALA A 328 -4.21 -0.53 2.58
N THR A 329 -3.28 0.40 2.77
CA THR A 329 -2.42 0.47 3.95
C THR A 329 -2.57 1.84 4.59
N ALA A 330 -2.75 1.87 5.92
CA ALA A 330 -2.79 3.11 6.67
C ALA A 330 -1.38 3.69 6.84
N TYR A 331 -1.31 5.01 6.93
CA TYR A 331 -0.10 5.73 7.35
C TYR A 331 -0.17 5.95 8.87
N GLU A 332 0.85 5.46 9.60
CA GLU A 332 0.81 5.40 11.07
C GLU A 332 1.70 6.42 11.77
N ASP A 333 2.66 7.02 11.05
CA ASP A 333 3.56 8.01 11.66
C ASP A 333 2.80 9.29 12.01
N ALA A 334 3.22 9.96 13.10
CA ALA A 334 2.55 11.18 13.58
C ALA A 334 2.80 12.39 12.68
N ALA A 335 3.99 12.49 12.07
CA ALA A 335 4.32 13.54 11.12
C ALA A 335 3.80 13.17 9.73
N PRO A 336 3.12 14.06 9.00
CA PRO A 336 2.67 13.78 7.65
C PRO A 336 3.84 13.53 6.70
N GLN A 337 3.55 12.87 5.57
CA GLN A 337 4.52 12.51 4.57
C GLN A 337 4.08 13.06 3.21
N LEU A 338 4.99 13.72 2.50
CA LEU A 338 4.73 14.11 1.12
C LEU A 338 4.96 12.90 0.21
N GLU A 339 3.95 12.50 -0.52
CA GLU A 339 4.00 11.42 -1.50
C GLU A 339 3.84 11.99 -2.91
N ILE A 340 4.76 11.67 -3.81
CA ILE A 340 4.63 11.99 -5.23
C ILE A 340 4.54 10.71 -6.06
N CYS A 341 3.79 10.77 -7.16
CA CYS A 341 3.67 9.68 -8.11
C CYS A 341 3.67 10.22 -9.55
N LEU A 342 4.68 9.85 -10.33
CA LEU A 342 4.77 10.15 -11.75
C LEU A 342 4.23 8.97 -12.56
N GLY A 343 3.05 9.13 -13.15
CA GLY A 343 2.46 8.18 -14.09
C GLY A 343 3.22 8.18 -15.41
N ILE A 344 3.74 7.00 -15.78
CA ILE A 344 4.49 6.79 -17.04
C ILE A 344 3.94 5.61 -17.85
N THR A 345 2.64 5.34 -17.70
CA THR A 345 1.93 4.28 -18.42
C THR A 345 1.81 4.61 -19.90
N PRO A 346 2.47 3.86 -20.81
CA PRO A 346 2.53 4.24 -22.21
C PRO A 346 1.25 3.94 -22.99
N SER A 347 0.43 2.99 -22.51
CA SER A 347 -0.85 2.61 -23.13
C SER A 347 -1.96 3.59 -22.76
N SER A 348 -2.95 3.76 -23.64
CA SER A 348 -4.13 4.60 -23.46
C SER A 348 -5.34 3.78 -22.97
N GLY A 349 -6.41 4.47 -22.52
CA GLY A 349 -7.68 3.83 -22.13
C GLY A 349 -7.79 3.56 -20.64
N TRP A 350 -7.19 4.41 -19.82
CA TRP A 350 -7.18 4.37 -18.37
C TRP A 350 -8.03 5.50 -17.75
N GLY A 351 -9.33 5.47 -17.89
CA GLY A 351 -10.20 6.51 -17.31
C GLY A 351 -10.58 7.63 -18.29
N GLU A 352 -10.75 8.87 -17.84
CA GLU A 352 -11.31 9.99 -18.61
C GLU A 352 -10.54 10.35 -19.89
N ASP A 353 -9.26 10.00 -20.00
CA ASP A 353 -8.45 10.18 -21.23
C ASP A 353 -8.87 9.25 -22.37
N ALA A 354 -9.77 8.32 -22.14
CA ALA A 354 -10.30 7.44 -23.20
C ALA A 354 -11.07 8.20 -24.30
N GLY A 355 -11.41 9.47 -24.07
CA GLY A 355 -12.16 10.33 -24.99
C GLY A 355 -11.34 11.33 -25.81
N ALA A 356 -10.06 11.57 -25.49
CA ALA A 356 -9.33 12.73 -26.01
C ALA A 356 -8.52 12.50 -27.30
N GLU A 357 -8.25 11.26 -27.71
CA GLU A 357 -7.58 10.98 -28.99
C GLU A 357 -8.55 10.34 -29.99
N GLU A 358 -8.94 11.11 -31.01
CA GLU A 358 -9.60 10.62 -32.22
C GLU A 358 -8.66 9.63 -32.95
N ALA A 359 -8.63 8.37 -32.50
CA ALA A 359 -8.02 7.30 -33.28
C ALA A 359 -8.97 6.92 -34.42
N GLN A 360 -8.52 7.15 -35.64
CA GLN A 360 -9.16 6.70 -36.88
C GLN A 360 -9.19 5.16 -36.92
N GLY A 361 -10.27 4.55 -36.44
CA GLY A 361 -10.55 3.13 -36.53
C GLY A 361 -11.84 2.81 -35.80
N PRO A 362 -12.59 1.74 -36.15
CA PRO A 362 -13.79 1.35 -35.41
C PRO A 362 -13.39 0.96 -33.99
N LYS A 363 -13.73 1.83 -33.04
CA LYS A 363 -13.58 1.58 -31.60
C LYS A 363 -14.48 0.40 -31.22
N PRO A 364 -13.96 -0.63 -30.53
CA PRO A 364 -14.80 -1.34 -29.58
C PRO A 364 -14.93 -0.41 -28.39
N ASP A 365 -16.11 0.10 -28.13
CA ASP A 365 -16.41 0.84 -26.91
C ASP A 365 -16.10 -0.05 -25.71
N PRO A 366 -15.08 0.26 -24.87
CA PRO A 366 -15.15 -0.20 -23.50
C PRO A 366 -16.39 0.46 -22.91
N ASP A 367 -17.25 -0.33 -22.28
CA ASP A 367 -18.34 0.19 -21.49
C ASP A 367 -17.74 1.22 -20.53
N PRO A 368 -18.12 2.53 -20.60
CA PRO A 368 -17.54 3.54 -19.73
C PRO A 368 -17.80 3.25 -18.25
N ASP A 369 -18.81 2.38 -17.94
CA ASP A 369 -19.14 1.96 -16.58
C ASP A 369 -18.33 0.75 -16.11
N ASP A 370 -17.32 0.26 -16.88
CA ASP A 370 -16.56 -0.93 -16.53
C ASP A 370 -15.05 -0.66 -16.46
N PRO A 371 -14.57 -0.08 -15.36
CA PRO A 371 -13.20 0.38 -15.22
C PRO A 371 -12.21 -0.81 -15.24
N VAL A 372 -11.12 -0.68 -16.00
CA VAL A 372 -10.02 -1.66 -16.08
C VAL A 372 -9.17 -1.73 -14.79
N GLY A 373 -9.50 -0.95 -13.78
CA GLY A 373 -8.71 -0.83 -12.55
C GLY A 373 -7.43 -0.01 -12.75
N GLY A 374 -6.42 -0.27 -11.95
CA GLY A 374 -5.12 0.39 -12.06
C GLY A 374 -5.09 1.85 -11.61
N TYR A 375 -6.15 2.41 -11.07
CA TYR A 375 -6.12 3.73 -10.45
C TYR A 375 -5.54 3.64 -9.03
N GLU A 376 -4.85 4.68 -8.61
CA GLU A 376 -4.39 4.88 -7.24
C GLU A 376 -5.40 5.74 -6.48
N MET A 377 -5.68 5.39 -5.25
CA MET A 377 -6.68 6.06 -4.44
C MET A 377 -6.16 6.30 -3.02
N TYR A 378 -6.48 7.48 -2.50
CA TYR A 378 -6.31 7.87 -1.12
C TYR A 378 -7.68 8.05 -0.49
N MET A 379 -7.88 7.46 0.69
CA MET A 379 -9.16 7.48 1.41
C MET A 379 -8.93 7.82 2.87
N ALA A 380 -9.88 8.53 3.49
CA ALA A 380 -9.92 8.67 4.92
C ALA A 380 -10.18 7.31 5.58
N ALA A 381 -9.50 7.03 6.69
CA ALA A 381 -9.86 5.89 7.52
C ALA A 381 -11.14 6.20 8.31
N ASP A 382 -12.01 5.20 8.53
CA ASP A 382 -13.18 5.34 9.38
C ASP A 382 -12.74 5.62 10.83
N GLU A 383 -13.10 6.77 11.38
CA GLU A 383 -12.75 7.21 12.75
C GLU A 383 -13.38 6.34 13.87
N HIS A 384 -14.12 5.31 13.55
CA HIS A 384 -14.95 4.56 14.51
C HIS A 384 -14.25 3.45 15.30
N GLU A 385 -12.94 3.24 15.17
CA GLU A 385 -12.26 2.11 15.85
C GLU A 385 -11.52 2.47 17.16
N HIS A 386 -11.45 3.74 17.59
CA HIS A 386 -10.64 4.13 18.76
C HIS A 386 -11.40 4.58 20.04
N GLU A 387 -12.74 4.56 20.06
CA GLU A 387 -13.48 5.00 21.27
C GLU A 387 -13.84 3.90 22.28
N ASP A 388 -13.56 2.61 22.05
CA ASP A 388 -14.09 1.52 22.88
C ASP A 388 -13.11 0.93 23.93
N GLU A 389 -11.91 1.47 24.18
CA GLU A 389 -10.97 0.90 25.17
C GLU A 389 -10.91 1.59 26.55
N HIS A 390 -11.70 2.65 26.83
CA HIS A 390 -11.61 3.36 28.11
C HIS A 390 -12.90 3.48 28.93
N GLU A 391 -13.93 2.63 28.78
CA GLU A 391 -15.03 2.60 29.75
C GLU A 391 -15.44 1.19 30.20
N HIS A 392 -14.63 0.59 31.06
CA HIS A 392 -15.12 -0.40 32.02
C HIS A 392 -14.76 -0.01 33.43
N ASN A 393 -15.59 0.85 34.04
CA ASN A 393 -15.91 0.81 35.47
C ASN A 393 -16.97 1.87 35.83
N ALA A 394 -18.23 1.49 35.88
CA ALA A 394 -19.17 2.00 36.88
C ALA A 394 -20.51 1.22 36.82
N GLU A 395 -20.90 0.76 37.95
CA GLU A 395 -22.04 -0.10 38.29
C GLU A 395 -23.43 0.42 37.92
N ALA A 396 -24.23 -0.57 37.55
CA ALA A 396 -25.65 -0.79 37.88
C ALA A 396 -26.56 0.40 38.27
N ALA A 397 -27.63 0.59 37.52
CA ALA A 397 -29.01 0.62 38.03
C ALA A 397 -30.06 0.64 36.89
N ALA A 398 -31.06 -0.20 37.05
CA ALA A 398 -32.18 -0.49 36.14
C ALA A 398 -33.14 0.70 35.93
N THR A 399 -33.77 0.82 34.77
CA THR A 399 -35.23 0.62 34.59
C THR A 399 -35.67 0.88 33.15
N HIS A 400 -36.56 0.02 32.69
CA HIS A 400 -37.43 -0.03 31.54
C HIS A 400 -37.79 1.28 30.81
N THR A 401 -37.72 1.31 29.46
CA THR A 401 -38.88 1.33 28.57
C THR A 401 -38.42 1.29 27.10
N GLY A 402 -39.15 0.52 26.29
CA GLY A 402 -38.78 0.11 24.95
C GLY A 402 -38.88 1.18 23.86
N ALA A 403 -38.07 0.99 22.86
CA ALA A 403 -38.32 1.20 21.43
C ALA A 403 -37.15 0.57 20.68
N GLY A 404 -37.42 -0.35 19.75
CA GLY A 404 -36.43 -1.15 19.06
C GLY A 404 -35.45 -0.31 18.26
N GLN A 405 -34.23 -0.25 18.73
CA GLN A 405 -33.08 0.10 17.91
C GLN A 405 -32.54 -1.20 17.29
N ARG A 406 -32.65 -1.30 15.98
CA ARG A 406 -31.94 -2.29 15.19
C ARG A 406 -30.43 -2.14 15.49
N ARG A 407 -29.84 -3.11 16.15
CA ARG A 407 -28.40 -3.26 16.23
C ARG A 407 -27.87 -3.26 14.78
N LYS A 408 -27.11 -2.25 14.40
CA LYS A 408 -26.27 -2.27 13.20
C LYS A 408 -25.24 -3.38 13.44
N THR A 409 -25.38 -4.48 12.73
CA THR A 409 -24.33 -5.51 12.65
C THR A 409 -23.09 -4.86 12.06
N LYS A 410 -21.94 -4.98 12.73
CA LYS A 410 -20.61 -4.57 12.20
C LYS A 410 -20.51 -5.10 10.76
N ALA A 411 -20.22 -4.23 9.81
CA ALA A 411 -19.99 -4.62 8.44
C ALA A 411 -18.73 -5.50 8.40
N ASP A 412 -18.81 -6.63 7.68
CA ASP A 412 -17.66 -7.51 7.43
C ASP A 412 -16.62 -6.68 6.65
N PRO A 413 -15.39 -6.45 7.18
CA PRO A 413 -14.35 -5.65 6.52
C PRO A 413 -13.89 -6.25 5.17
N ALA A 414 -14.24 -7.50 4.88
CA ALA A 414 -13.96 -8.14 3.59
C ALA A 414 -14.95 -7.78 2.49
N VAL A 415 -16.03 -7.03 2.76
CA VAL A 415 -17.04 -6.66 1.77
C VAL A 415 -16.92 -5.17 1.43
N TYR A 416 -16.22 -4.85 0.35
CA TYR A 416 -16.31 -3.55 -0.30
C TYR A 416 -17.74 -3.37 -0.82
N LYS A 417 -18.56 -2.62 -0.13
CA LYS A 417 -19.83 -2.12 -0.67
C LYS A 417 -19.50 -0.92 -1.53
N SER A 418 -19.70 -1.03 -2.83
CA SER A 418 -19.92 0.16 -3.63
C SER A 418 -21.31 0.69 -3.21
N SER A 419 -21.35 1.73 -2.42
CA SER A 419 -22.57 2.47 -2.11
C SER A 419 -22.96 3.24 -3.38
N ALA A 420 -24.07 2.84 -3.99
CA ALA A 420 -24.76 3.67 -4.94
C ALA A 420 -25.45 4.80 -4.15
N GLU A 421 -25.17 6.04 -4.58
CA GLU A 421 -25.89 7.28 -4.30
C GLU A 421 -25.70 7.93 -2.90
N ASP A 422 -25.02 9.07 -2.88
CA ASP A 422 -25.08 10.19 -1.90
C ASP A 422 -24.61 9.97 -0.44
N GLU A 423 -23.64 9.11 -0.16
CA GLU A 423 -22.85 9.18 1.06
C GLU A 423 -21.40 9.54 0.68
N ASP A 424 -20.81 10.50 1.39
CA ASP A 424 -19.38 10.80 1.34
C ASP A 424 -18.61 9.47 1.51
N ASP A 425 -18.02 8.98 0.41
CA ASP A 425 -17.36 7.67 0.37
C ASP A 425 -15.93 7.71 0.95
N GLY A 426 -15.55 8.82 1.59
CA GLY A 426 -14.25 9.02 2.21
C GLY A 426 -13.09 9.09 1.21
N VAL A 427 -13.35 9.20 -0.08
CA VAL A 427 -12.31 9.34 -1.11
C VAL A 427 -11.73 10.75 -1.07
N LEU A 428 -10.43 10.84 -0.77
CA LEU A 428 -9.70 12.12 -0.72
C LEU A 428 -9.09 12.48 -2.07
N PHE A 429 -8.52 11.49 -2.75
CA PHE A 429 -7.81 11.72 -4.01
C PHE A 429 -7.78 10.45 -4.86
N THR A 430 -7.98 10.58 -6.16
CA THR A 430 -7.89 9.47 -7.12
C THR A 430 -7.02 9.85 -8.31
N MET A 431 -6.09 8.98 -8.69
CA MET A 431 -5.23 9.16 -9.85
C MET A 431 -5.33 7.95 -10.79
N PRO A 432 -5.88 8.11 -12.01
CA PRO A 432 -5.87 7.06 -13.01
C PRO A 432 -4.43 6.73 -13.44
N ALA A 433 -4.22 5.54 -13.98
CA ALA A 433 -2.99 5.26 -14.69
C ALA A 433 -2.91 6.18 -15.92
N GLY A 434 -1.81 6.91 -16.06
CA GLY A 434 -1.69 7.93 -17.10
C GLY A 434 -0.26 8.08 -17.61
N TRP A 435 -0.11 8.88 -18.65
CA TRP A 435 1.17 9.22 -19.25
C TRP A 435 1.60 10.63 -18.88
N ASN A 436 2.81 10.75 -18.29
CA ASN A 436 3.47 12.04 -18.05
C ASN A 436 2.62 12.99 -17.16
N SER A 437 2.01 12.44 -16.12
CA SER A 437 1.26 13.16 -15.10
C SER A 437 1.89 12.92 -13.74
N LEU A 438 2.24 13.99 -13.01
CA LEU A 438 2.74 13.95 -11.64
C LEU A 438 1.62 14.31 -10.68
N SER A 439 1.41 13.50 -9.64
CA SER A 439 0.63 13.88 -8.47
C SER A 439 1.55 14.09 -7.27
N ALA A 440 1.19 15.02 -6.40
CA ALA A 440 1.80 15.22 -5.10
C ALA A 440 0.67 15.30 -4.06
N VAL A 441 0.77 14.55 -2.97
CA VAL A 441 -0.26 14.46 -1.91
C VAL A 441 0.43 14.51 -0.56
N LEU A 442 -0.01 15.37 0.33
CA LEU A 442 0.38 15.37 1.72
C LEU A 442 -0.47 14.33 2.45
N ARG A 443 0.15 13.22 2.85
CA ARG A 443 -0.55 12.11 3.48
C ARG A 443 -0.41 12.18 4.98
N ASP A 444 -1.55 12.35 5.65
CA ASP A 444 -1.66 12.37 7.09
C ASP A 444 -1.86 10.98 7.69
N ARG A 445 -1.72 10.91 9.01
CA ARG A 445 -1.97 9.69 9.77
C ARG A 445 -3.39 9.18 9.54
N GLY A 446 -3.51 7.86 9.35
CA GLY A 446 -4.80 7.18 9.11
C GLY A 446 -5.27 7.20 7.67
N VAL A 447 -4.68 8.02 6.78
CA VAL A 447 -5.05 8.00 5.36
C VAL A 447 -4.62 6.69 4.71
N LEU A 448 -5.59 5.99 4.13
CA LEU A 448 -5.40 4.75 3.38
C LEU A 448 -4.93 5.05 1.96
N ARG A 449 -4.01 4.25 1.43
CA ARG A 449 -3.53 4.32 0.04
C ARG A 449 -3.52 2.94 -0.58
N PHE A 450 -4.01 2.81 -1.83
CA PHE A 450 -3.95 1.56 -2.58
C PHE A 450 -3.91 1.78 -4.09
N VAL A 451 -3.53 0.73 -4.83
CA VAL A 451 -3.66 0.67 -6.30
C VAL A 451 -4.60 -0.47 -6.65
N LYS A 452 -5.71 -0.14 -7.29
CA LYS A 452 -6.73 -1.12 -7.71
C LYS A 452 -6.12 -2.16 -8.64
N TYR A 453 -6.54 -3.42 -8.48
CA TYR A 453 -6.16 -4.51 -9.37
C TYR A 453 -6.25 -4.11 -10.84
N VAL A 454 -5.20 -4.38 -11.59
CA VAL A 454 -5.15 -4.12 -13.03
C VAL A 454 -5.79 -5.30 -13.77
N SER A 455 -6.96 -5.08 -14.33
CA SER A 455 -7.69 -6.11 -15.08
C SER A 455 -6.91 -6.58 -16.30
N ARG A 456 -7.08 -7.83 -16.67
CA ARG A 456 -6.56 -8.37 -17.92
C ARG A 456 -7.09 -7.65 -19.16
N ALA A 457 -8.25 -7.00 -19.06
CA ALA A 457 -8.84 -6.20 -20.13
C ALA A 457 -8.09 -4.88 -20.39
N ALA A 458 -7.20 -4.46 -19.48
CA ALA A 458 -6.36 -3.28 -19.70
C ALA A 458 -5.49 -3.45 -20.95
N ARG A 459 -5.26 -2.35 -21.67
CA ARG A 459 -4.48 -2.36 -22.93
C ARG A 459 -2.98 -2.55 -22.71
N GLY A 460 -2.50 -2.33 -21.50
CA GLY A 460 -1.12 -2.47 -21.07
C GLY A 460 -1.01 -2.63 -19.57
N ASP A 461 0.20 -2.55 -19.05
CA ASP A 461 0.49 -2.55 -17.63
C ASP A 461 0.47 -1.10 -17.09
N ARG A 462 0.14 -0.92 -15.81
CA ARG A 462 0.34 0.37 -15.16
C ARG A 462 1.82 0.54 -14.80
N TRP A 463 2.40 1.69 -15.14
CA TRP A 463 3.77 2.06 -14.81
C TRP A 463 3.79 3.40 -14.09
N ASP A 464 4.55 3.49 -13.01
CA ASP A 464 4.78 4.73 -12.30
C ASP A 464 6.15 4.77 -11.61
N VAL A 465 6.57 5.98 -11.22
CA VAL A 465 7.70 6.22 -10.30
C VAL A 465 7.18 7.05 -9.16
N CYS A 466 7.21 6.49 -7.95
CA CYS A 466 6.80 7.15 -6.73
C CYS A 466 8.01 7.57 -5.90
N ALA A 467 7.87 8.65 -5.14
CA ALA A 467 8.79 8.98 -4.08
C ALA A 467 8.02 9.50 -2.86
N GLU A 468 8.52 9.13 -1.70
CA GLU A 468 8.03 9.53 -0.39
C GLU A 468 9.07 10.42 0.26
N PHE A 469 8.64 11.53 0.83
CA PHE A 469 9.50 12.49 1.51
C PHE A 469 9.04 12.69 2.94
N GLY A 470 9.97 12.58 3.90
CA GLY A 470 9.73 13.04 5.26
C GLY A 470 9.60 14.56 5.28
N VAL A 471 8.60 15.07 6.00
CA VAL A 471 8.33 16.50 6.14
C VAL A 471 8.66 16.94 7.56
N GLU A 472 9.27 18.11 7.68
CA GLU A 472 9.53 18.78 8.96
C GLU A 472 8.76 20.09 8.94
N PHE A 473 7.88 20.28 9.93
CA PHE A 473 7.23 21.56 10.15
C PHE A 473 8.13 22.36 11.09
N GLY A 474 8.48 23.60 10.73
CA GLY A 474 9.15 24.51 11.65
C GLY A 474 8.34 24.60 12.94
N GLU A 475 9.03 24.56 14.10
CA GLU A 475 8.38 24.83 15.37
C GLU A 475 7.66 26.17 15.22
N GLY A 476 6.33 26.12 15.11
CA GLY A 476 5.48 27.29 15.14
C GLY A 476 5.82 28.02 16.44
N ASN A 477 6.11 29.29 16.33
CA ASN A 477 6.18 30.19 17.47
C ASN A 477 4.75 30.21 18.05
N ASP A 478 4.44 29.26 18.92
CA ASP A 478 3.29 29.36 19.82
C ASP A 478 3.65 30.51 20.78
N GLU A 479 3.47 31.73 20.30
CA GLU A 479 3.27 32.87 21.18
C GLU A 479 1.96 32.58 21.93
N GLU A 480 2.09 31.82 23.04
CA GLU A 480 1.10 31.84 24.10
C GLU A 480 0.93 33.28 24.47
N GLY A 481 -0.20 33.84 24.08
CA GLY A 481 -0.65 35.14 24.56
C GLY A 481 -0.74 35.07 26.06
N ASP A 482 0.22 35.67 26.72
CA ASP A 482 0.21 36.07 28.12
C ASP A 482 -0.94 37.10 28.28
N ASP A 483 -2.15 36.63 28.52
CA ASP A 483 -3.22 37.43 29.06
C ASP A 483 -2.89 37.69 30.55
N GLU A 484 -2.17 38.80 30.79
CA GLU A 484 -2.12 39.47 32.08
C GLU A 484 -3.55 39.86 32.49
N GLU A 485 -4.18 39.11 33.38
CA GLU A 485 -5.22 39.65 34.26
C GLU A 485 -4.68 39.67 35.68
N GLY A 486 -4.57 40.91 36.11
CA GLY A 486 -4.05 41.33 37.39
C GLY A 486 -4.95 41.10 38.57
N ASP A 487 -4.31 41.25 39.72
CA ASP A 487 -4.75 41.71 41.03
C ASP A 487 -5.76 40.89 41.86
N GLY A 488 -5.27 40.56 43.01
CA GLY A 488 -6.05 40.12 44.16
C GLY A 488 -5.16 39.61 45.30
N GLU A 489 -4.59 40.60 46.03
CA GLU A 489 -4.03 40.38 47.38
C GLU A 489 -5.03 39.64 48.28
N GLU A 490 -4.57 38.74 49.12
CA GLU A 490 -4.79 38.79 50.58
C GLU A 490 -4.05 37.64 51.31
N ASP A 491 -3.40 38.10 52.33
CA ASP A 491 -2.65 37.52 53.44
C ASP A 491 -3.27 36.24 54.10
N ASP A 492 -2.50 35.37 54.62
CA ASP A 492 -2.15 35.17 56.05
C ASP A 492 -1.71 33.72 56.39
N ASP A 493 -0.55 33.70 57.02
CA ASP A 493 -0.16 32.99 58.23
C ASP A 493 -0.02 31.44 58.33
N GLU A 494 1.22 31.13 58.58
CA GLU A 494 1.82 30.41 59.74
C GLU A 494 1.90 28.86 59.79
N GLU A 495 3.13 28.52 60.16
CA GLU A 495 3.63 27.40 60.99
C GLU A 495 3.62 25.97 60.40
N GLY A 496 4.68 25.24 60.31
CA GLY A 496 5.78 24.99 61.26
C GLY A 496 5.97 23.49 61.39
N GLY A 497 7.18 22.98 61.44
CA GLY A 497 7.50 21.63 61.95
C GLY A 497 8.13 20.69 60.93
N ASP A 498 9.37 20.65 60.85
CA ASP A 498 10.50 19.93 61.48
C ASP A 498 10.44 18.40 61.38
N GLU A 499 11.64 17.93 60.88
CA GLU A 499 12.39 16.68 61.29
C GLU A 499 11.78 15.32 60.83
N GLU A 500 12.50 14.31 60.46
CA GLU A 500 13.88 13.87 60.64
C GLU A 500 14.28 12.80 59.60
N GLU A 501 15.55 12.67 59.43
CA GLU A 501 16.32 11.62 58.78
C GLU A 501 16.02 10.21 59.33
N GLU A 502 16.18 9.17 58.52
CA GLU A 502 17.00 8.00 58.94
C GLU A 502 17.55 7.22 57.73
N LYS A 503 18.82 6.94 57.89
CA LYS A 503 19.69 6.05 57.12
C LYS A 503 19.53 4.59 57.59
N GLY A 504 19.95 3.66 56.75
CA GLY A 504 20.34 2.30 57.15
C GLY A 504 20.31 1.38 55.94
N ASP A 505 21.36 1.10 55.39
CA ASP A 505 22.48 0.14 55.48
C ASP A 505 22.11 -1.24 54.89
N GLU A 506 22.89 -1.55 53.88
CA GLU A 506 23.64 -2.78 53.52
C GLU A 506 23.14 -4.12 54.07
N GLU A 507 23.11 -5.13 53.20
CA GLU A 507 23.94 -6.34 53.35
C GLU A 507 23.84 -7.29 52.14
N ASP A 508 25.00 -7.77 51.81
CA ASP A 508 25.48 -8.78 50.87
C ASP A 508 24.86 -10.17 51.07
N GLY A 509 24.92 -10.97 50.05
CA GLY A 509 24.72 -12.43 50.18
C GLY A 509 25.04 -13.20 48.91
N GLU A 510 26.28 -13.62 48.81
CA GLU A 510 26.87 -14.58 47.89
C GLU A 510 26.33 -16.00 48.00
N GLY A 511 26.56 -16.78 46.95
CA GLY A 511 26.77 -18.24 47.01
C GLY A 511 25.75 -19.06 46.23
N ASP A 512 26.08 -19.88 45.43
CA ASP A 512 26.92 -20.98 44.98
C ASP A 512 26.17 -21.80 43.94
N GLU A 513 26.75 -22.05 42.88
CA GLU A 513 27.33 -23.24 42.21
C GLU A 513 26.53 -24.57 42.22
N GLU A 514 26.73 -25.26 41.08
CA GLU A 514 26.72 -26.71 40.77
C GLU A 514 25.35 -27.28 40.35
N ASP A 515 25.17 -28.18 39.41
CA ASP A 515 26.03 -28.97 38.51
C ASP A 515 25.13 -29.69 37.51
N ASP A 516 25.68 -29.97 36.34
CA ASP A 516 25.53 -31.13 35.45
C ASP A 516 24.27 -32.02 35.48
N GLU A 517 23.68 -32.27 34.30
CA GLU A 517 23.69 -33.64 33.72
C GLU A 517 23.20 -33.66 32.24
N GLU A 518 24.09 -34.14 31.40
CA GLU A 518 23.86 -34.73 30.08
C GLU A 518 22.83 -35.87 30.13
N TYR A 519 21.95 -35.92 29.15
CA TYR A 519 21.45 -37.22 28.69
C TYR A 519 21.23 -37.22 27.18
N ASP A 520 22.16 -37.90 26.54
CA ASP A 520 22.14 -38.44 25.19
C ASP A 520 21.18 -39.62 25.11
N SER A 521 20.36 -39.74 24.08
CA SER A 521 20.12 -40.98 23.36
C SER A 521 19.19 -40.84 22.17
N GLU A 522 19.76 -41.03 21.05
CA GLU A 522 19.41 -41.78 19.85
C GLU A 522 18.07 -42.55 19.79
N MET A 523 17.62 -42.60 18.53
CA MET A 523 16.87 -43.67 17.80
C MET A 523 15.32 -43.63 17.82
N ARG A 524 14.73 -43.27 16.78
CA ARG A 524 14.28 -44.03 15.58
C ARG A 524 13.34 -43.19 14.73
#